data_11ddc583d557429574d427342e4ccaf7
#
_entry.id   11ddc583d557429574d427342e4ccaf7
#
_cell.length_a   1.000
_cell.length_b   1.000
_cell.length_c   1.000
_cell.angle_alpha   90.00
_cell.angle_beta   90.00
_cell.angle_gamma   90.00
#
_symmetry.space_group_name_H-M   'P 1'
#
loop_
_entity.id
_entity.type
_entity.pdbx_description
1 polymer ?
#
loop_
_entity_poly.entity_id
_entity_poly.type
_entity_poly.pdbx_seq_one_letter_code
_entity_poly.pdbx_strand_id
1 'polypeptide(L)'
;MAKRAAQGAGTIRKKTVTRNGKEYTYWEARITVGRDPGTGKQIQRSFSGKTQKEVREKMQAAAVEVNAGTYIPPAKMTVGQWLDVWTAEYLGSVKPRTAVLYKSNVNTHIKPALGSINLTALRPHAVQTFINSLTSLAPGSVRFVYKILHIALEKAVRLEYIPKNPANYCILPKEKSKDIQPLSDEQVVSLLAAAKGSDIEYAITVCLFAGLRISEVLGLTWDCVDQDNSIIIINKQLASSKHRNTEFFGTPKSGLSRNVKAARTVMEALKEQRIKQSKQRLKAGERWQNEHNLVFTRDNGKFLAQNTATDRFKAVLDKAGLSNIRFHDLRHTYAVNSIRAGDDIKTLQGNLGHASAAFTLDRYGHFTERMKQDSASRMEAFISSVLHL
;
A
#
# COMPACT_ATOMS: atom_id res chain seq x y z
N MET A 1 -23.57 -53.29 33.87
CA MET A 1 -23.91 -52.16 33.04
C MET A 1 -22.77 -51.13 33.09
N ALA A 2 -22.08 -50.83 31.97
CA ALA A 2 -21.01 -49.84 31.93
C ALA A 2 -21.59 -48.44 32.17
N LYS A 3 -21.14 -47.73 33.22
CA LYS A 3 -21.51 -46.34 33.49
C LYS A 3 -21.21 -45.47 32.25
N ARG A 4 -22.23 -44.83 31.65
CA ARG A 4 -22.05 -43.84 30.63
C ARG A 4 -21.18 -42.70 31.18
N ALA A 5 -20.02 -42.46 30.57
CA ALA A 5 -19.18 -41.34 30.95
C ALA A 5 -19.93 -40.01 30.73
N ALA A 6 -19.68 -39.01 31.59
CA ALA A 6 -20.28 -37.69 31.50
C ALA A 6 -20.02 -37.07 30.15
N GLN A 7 -20.95 -36.27 29.65
CA GLN A 7 -20.85 -35.59 28.36
C GLN A 7 -19.58 -34.69 28.38
N GLY A 8 -18.60 -34.96 27.47
CA GLY A 8 -17.30 -34.27 27.45
C GLY A 8 -16.13 -35.03 28.07
N ALA A 9 -16.37 -36.11 28.85
CA ALA A 9 -15.32 -36.96 29.37
C ALA A 9 -14.84 -37.93 28.29
N GLY A 10 -13.89 -37.62 27.50
CA GLY A 10 -13.34 -38.46 26.42
C GLY A 10 -13.01 -39.90 26.88
N THR A 11 -12.63 -40.77 25.96
CA THR A 11 -12.23 -42.13 26.21
C THR A 11 -10.73 -42.32 26.00
N ILE A 12 -10.08 -43.12 26.88
CA ILE A 12 -8.64 -43.49 26.75
C ILE A 12 -8.58 -44.99 26.65
N ARG A 13 -7.88 -45.52 25.65
CA ARG A 13 -7.69 -46.94 25.42
C ARG A 13 -6.30 -47.26 24.93
N LYS A 14 -5.84 -48.47 25.25
CA LYS A 14 -4.61 -49.03 24.68
C LYS A 14 -4.95 -49.62 23.30
N LYS A 15 -4.16 -49.35 22.31
CA LYS A 15 -4.37 -49.83 20.93
C LYS A 15 -3.13 -50.48 20.41
N THR A 16 -3.29 -51.66 19.82
CA THR A 16 -2.21 -52.42 19.17
C THR A 16 -2.46 -52.41 17.67
N VAL A 17 -1.43 -52.13 16.89
CA VAL A 17 -1.46 -52.14 15.43
C VAL A 17 -0.28 -52.89 14.89
N THR A 18 -0.52 -53.81 13.97
CA THR A 18 0.54 -54.57 13.29
C THR A 18 0.97 -53.79 12.03
N ARG A 19 2.26 -53.47 11.93
CA ARG A 19 2.88 -52.89 10.72
C ARG A 19 4.10 -53.75 10.34
N ASN A 20 4.15 -54.20 9.09
CA ASN A 20 5.25 -55.03 8.57
C ASN A 20 5.56 -56.21 9.47
N GLY A 21 4.55 -56.94 9.95
CA GLY A 21 4.68 -58.11 10.80
C GLY A 21 5.10 -57.84 12.25
N LYS A 22 5.29 -56.58 12.66
CA LYS A 22 5.63 -56.21 14.06
C LYS A 22 4.43 -55.51 14.72
N GLU A 23 4.16 -55.91 15.97
CA GLU A 23 3.13 -55.29 16.78
C GLU A 23 3.63 -54.02 17.48
N TYR A 24 2.87 -52.90 17.32
CA TYR A 24 3.14 -51.67 17.99
C TYR A 24 1.95 -51.29 18.89
N THR A 25 2.22 -51.07 20.16
CA THR A 25 1.21 -50.71 21.13
C THR A 25 1.36 -49.23 21.52
N TYR A 26 0.26 -48.51 21.52
CA TYR A 26 0.21 -47.10 21.93
C TYR A 26 -1.12 -46.78 22.62
N TRP A 27 -1.15 -45.66 23.32
CA TRP A 27 -2.37 -45.16 23.93
C TRP A 27 -3.08 -44.20 22.98
N GLU A 28 -4.41 -44.34 22.90
CA GLU A 28 -5.28 -43.46 22.13
C GLU A 28 -6.34 -42.84 23.06
N ALA A 29 -6.45 -41.51 23.08
CA ALA A 29 -7.56 -40.82 23.73
C ALA A 29 -8.45 -40.21 22.65
N ARG A 30 -9.78 -40.13 22.90
CA ARG A 30 -10.77 -39.48 22.03
C ARG A 30 -11.65 -38.58 22.84
N ILE A 31 -11.90 -37.37 22.30
CA ILE A 31 -12.87 -36.42 22.87
C ILE A 31 -13.78 -35.90 21.76
N THR A 32 -15.04 -35.66 22.06
CA THR A 32 -15.96 -34.96 21.17
C THR A 32 -15.69 -33.47 21.26
N VAL A 33 -15.36 -32.82 20.14
CA VAL A 33 -14.99 -31.40 20.06
C VAL A 33 -16.08 -30.53 19.46
N GLY A 34 -17.18 -31.13 19.01
CA GLY A 34 -18.35 -30.42 18.46
C GLY A 34 -19.28 -31.35 17.71
N ARG A 35 -20.23 -30.76 17.00
CA ARG A 35 -21.13 -31.46 16.06
C ARG A 35 -21.07 -30.75 14.71
N ASP A 36 -21.12 -31.52 13.66
CA ASP A 36 -21.21 -31.02 12.28
C ASP A 36 -22.56 -30.31 12.09
N PRO A 37 -22.59 -29.02 11.69
CA PRO A 37 -23.84 -28.26 11.57
C PRO A 37 -24.79 -28.81 10.52
N GLY A 38 -24.28 -29.44 9.45
CA GLY A 38 -25.09 -29.95 8.34
C GLY A 38 -25.64 -31.34 8.59
N THR A 39 -24.88 -32.21 9.31
CA THR A 39 -25.24 -33.64 9.50
C THR A 39 -25.59 -34.00 10.92
N GLY A 40 -25.38 -33.11 11.92
CA GLY A 40 -25.58 -33.37 13.34
C GLY A 40 -24.61 -34.39 13.95
N LYS A 41 -23.71 -34.99 13.17
CA LYS A 41 -22.76 -36.01 13.63
C LYS A 41 -21.70 -35.41 14.58
N GLN A 42 -21.27 -36.20 15.56
CA GLN A 42 -20.23 -35.80 16.49
C GLN A 42 -18.88 -35.70 15.76
N ILE A 43 -18.20 -34.57 15.91
CA ILE A 43 -16.81 -34.40 15.49
C ILE A 43 -15.92 -34.84 16.66
N GLN A 44 -15.13 -35.89 16.45
CA GLN A 44 -14.23 -36.44 17.45
C GLN A 44 -12.77 -36.16 17.07
N ARG A 45 -11.95 -35.84 18.08
CA ARG A 45 -10.51 -35.73 17.98
C ARG A 45 -9.84 -36.86 18.73
N SER A 46 -8.84 -37.51 18.07
CA SER A 46 -8.02 -38.56 18.66
C SER A 46 -6.63 -38.05 18.95
N PHE A 47 -6.07 -38.44 20.11
CA PHE A 47 -4.69 -38.16 20.51
C PHE A 47 -3.99 -39.51 20.68
N SER A 48 -2.75 -39.62 20.24
CA SER A 48 -1.92 -40.79 20.44
C SER A 48 -0.65 -40.42 21.21
N GLY A 49 -0.14 -41.38 21.97
CA GLY A 49 1.08 -41.22 22.75
C GLY A 49 1.62 -42.58 23.27
N LYS A 50 2.84 -42.55 23.75
CA LYS A 50 3.49 -43.75 24.29
C LYS A 50 2.96 -44.15 25.66
N THR A 51 2.50 -43.20 26.44
CA THR A 51 1.99 -43.41 27.80
C THR A 51 0.55 -42.91 27.95
N GLN A 52 -0.18 -43.50 28.90
CA GLN A 52 -1.54 -43.07 29.25
C GLN A 52 -1.58 -41.64 29.81
N LYS A 53 -0.53 -41.25 30.54
CA LYS A 53 -0.37 -39.90 31.08
C LYS A 53 -0.31 -38.87 29.96
N GLU A 54 0.53 -39.07 28.98
CA GLU A 54 0.72 -38.19 27.82
C GLU A 54 -0.58 -37.93 27.04
N VAL A 55 -1.35 -39.01 26.75
CA VAL A 55 -2.61 -38.84 26.01
C VAL A 55 -3.71 -38.21 26.86
N ARG A 56 -3.70 -38.40 28.19
CA ARG A 56 -4.62 -37.75 29.13
C ARG A 56 -4.35 -36.25 29.19
N GLU A 57 -3.11 -35.81 29.29
CA GLU A 57 -2.72 -34.43 29.31
C GLU A 57 -3.14 -33.70 27.99
N LYS A 58 -2.86 -34.33 26.84
CA LYS A 58 -3.29 -33.82 25.53
C LYS A 58 -4.82 -33.69 25.42
N MET A 59 -5.54 -34.68 25.91
CA MET A 59 -7.00 -34.68 25.93
C MET A 59 -7.57 -33.61 26.86
N GLN A 60 -7.00 -33.45 28.06
CA GLN A 60 -7.43 -32.44 29.03
C GLN A 60 -7.20 -31.02 28.51
N ALA A 61 -6.05 -30.76 27.87
CA ALA A 61 -5.79 -29.47 27.22
C ALA A 61 -6.85 -29.12 26.17
N ALA A 62 -7.19 -30.11 25.30
CA ALA A 62 -8.25 -29.91 24.32
C ALA A 62 -9.64 -29.75 24.95
N ALA A 63 -9.92 -30.45 26.05
CA ALA A 63 -11.19 -30.31 26.78
C ALA A 63 -11.36 -28.89 27.35
N VAL A 64 -10.31 -28.28 27.87
CA VAL A 64 -10.32 -26.87 28.33
C VAL A 64 -10.66 -25.91 27.18
N GLU A 65 -10.02 -26.07 26.01
CA GLU A 65 -10.30 -25.25 24.84
C GLU A 65 -11.77 -25.42 24.35
N VAL A 66 -12.27 -26.66 24.31
CA VAL A 66 -13.66 -26.96 23.92
C VAL A 66 -14.66 -26.33 24.89
N ASN A 67 -14.41 -26.47 26.20
CA ASN A 67 -15.30 -25.92 27.22
C ASN A 67 -15.27 -24.37 27.24
N ALA A 68 -14.15 -23.77 26.93
CA ALA A 68 -13.99 -22.32 26.78
C ALA A 68 -14.57 -21.78 25.44
N GLY A 69 -15.04 -22.64 24.52
CA GLY A 69 -15.49 -22.25 23.18
C GLY A 69 -14.37 -21.77 22.25
N THR A 70 -13.13 -21.96 22.65
CA THR A 70 -11.94 -21.51 21.89
C THR A 70 -11.30 -22.62 21.04
N TYR A 71 -11.90 -23.80 21.05
CA TYR A 71 -11.40 -24.91 20.25
C TYR A 71 -11.68 -24.72 18.78
N ILE A 72 -10.63 -24.59 17.99
CA ILE A 72 -10.70 -24.55 16.52
C ILE A 72 -10.16 -25.90 15.98
N PRO A 73 -10.96 -26.66 15.20
CA PRO A 73 -10.49 -27.87 14.57
C PRO A 73 -9.23 -27.59 13.75
N PRO A 74 -8.19 -28.43 13.80
CA PRO A 74 -7.00 -28.22 12.97
C PRO A 74 -7.43 -28.21 11.50
N ALA A 75 -7.39 -27.06 10.85
CA ALA A 75 -7.60 -27.00 9.43
C ALA A 75 -6.49 -27.81 8.75
N LYS A 76 -6.85 -28.74 7.88
CA LYS A 76 -5.88 -29.45 7.03
C LYS A 76 -5.19 -28.53 6.01
N MET A 77 -5.58 -27.27 6.01
CA MET A 77 -5.15 -26.22 5.08
C MET A 77 -3.75 -25.72 5.44
N THR A 78 -2.87 -25.63 4.44
CA THR A 78 -1.55 -25.00 4.59
C THR A 78 -1.66 -23.48 4.49
N VAL A 79 -0.62 -22.77 4.95
CA VAL A 79 -0.51 -21.29 4.78
C VAL A 79 -0.60 -20.91 3.30
N GLY A 80 0.03 -21.69 2.41
CA GLY A 80 -0.04 -21.45 0.97
C GLY A 80 -1.45 -21.54 0.40
N GLN A 81 -2.18 -22.59 0.78
CA GLN A 81 -3.58 -22.78 0.38
C GLN A 81 -4.49 -21.65 0.92
N TRP A 82 -4.28 -21.27 2.19
CA TRP A 82 -4.99 -20.12 2.76
C TRP A 82 -4.72 -18.84 1.97
N LEU A 83 -3.46 -18.56 1.64
CA LEU A 83 -3.09 -17.36 0.88
C LEU A 83 -3.69 -17.35 -0.53
N ASP A 84 -3.87 -18.53 -1.17
CA ASP A 84 -4.57 -18.64 -2.44
C ASP A 84 -6.05 -18.24 -2.30
N VAL A 85 -6.74 -18.80 -1.32
CA VAL A 85 -8.13 -18.43 -1.01
C VAL A 85 -8.23 -16.95 -0.67
N TRP A 86 -7.36 -16.44 0.21
CA TRP A 86 -7.38 -15.05 0.61
C TRP A 86 -7.16 -14.08 -0.56
N THR A 87 -6.22 -14.39 -1.45
CA THR A 87 -5.96 -13.53 -2.61
C THR A 87 -7.03 -13.62 -3.70
N ALA A 88 -7.77 -14.72 -3.78
CA ALA A 88 -8.87 -14.90 -4.72
C ALA A 88 -10.15 -14.18 -4.23
N GLU A 89 -10.51 -14.36 -2.95
CA GLU A 89 -11.84 -14.02 -2.45
C GLU A 89 -11.89 -12.73 -1.61
N TYR A 90 -10.79 -12.37 -0.92
CA TYR A 90 -10.83 -11.30 0.09
C TYR A 90 -10.13 -10.00 -0.32
N LEU A 91 -9.69 -9.87 -1.57
CA LEU A 91 -9.07 -8.64 -2.08
C LEU A 91 -10.05 -7.75 -2.88
N GLY A 92 -11.36 -8.07 -2.91
CA GLY A 92 -12.35 -7.31 -3.68
C GLY A 92 -12.49 -5.84 -3.25
N SER A 93 -12.29 -5.53 -1.97
CA SER A 93 -12.32 -4.15 -1.45
C SER A 93 -11.01 -3.37 -1.67
N VAL A 94 -9.96 -4.04 -2.14
CA VAL A 94 -8.64 -3.43 -2.35
C VAL A 94 -8.52 -2.89 -3.77
N LYS A 95 -7.93 -1.69 -3.92
CA LYS A 95 -7.70 -1.11 -5.26
C LYS A 95 -6.93 -2.11 -6.16
N PRO A 96 -7.27 -2.25 -7.46
CA PRO A 96 -6.72 -3.27 -8.35
C PRO A 96 -5.19 -3.36 -8.35
N ARG A 97 -4.51 -2.21 -8.38
CA ARG A 97 -3.03 -2.15 -8.32
C ARG A 97 -2.48 -2.71 -7.00
N THR A 98 -3.15 -2.44 -5.89
CA THR A 98 -2.73 -2.96 -4.57
C THR A 98 -2.94 -4.47 -4.51
N ALA A 99 -4.04 -4.99 -5.07
CA ALA A 99 -4.29 -6.43 -5.15
C ALA A 99 -3.21 -7.15 -5.97
N VAL A 100 -2.78 -6.57 -7.10
CA VAL A 100 -1.66 -7.09 -7.89
C VAL A 100 -0.37 -7.12 -7.08
N LEU A 101 -0.05 -6.06 -6.34
CA LEU A 101 1.13 -6.00 -5.47
C LEU A 101 1.06 -7.03 -4.34
N TYR A 102 -0.11 -7.22 -3.73
CA TYR A 102 -0.30 -8.24 -2.70
C TYR A 102 -0.07 -9.65 -3.26
N LYS A 103 -0.72 -9.99 -4.38
CA LYS A 103 -0.53 -11.29 -5.07
C LYS A 103 0.94 -11.54 -5.44
N SER A 104 1.63 -10.52 -5.96
CA SER A 104 3.05 -10.62 -6.31
C SER A 104 3.90 -10.94 -5.07
N ASN A 105 3.75 -10.18 -3.98
CA ASN A 105 4.53 -10.41 -2.75
C ASN A 105 4.21 -11.75 -2.08
N VAL A 106 2.94 -12.17 -2.11
CA VAL A 106 2.53 -13.50 -1.63
C VAL A 106 3.27 -14.59 -2.39
N ASN A 107 3.29 -14.53 -3.72
CA ASN A 107 3.88 -15.58 -4.55
C ASN A 107 5.41 -15.54 -4.55
N THR A 108 6.02 -14.35 -4.50
CA THR A 108 7.48 -14.20 -4.58
C THR A 108 8.18 -14.44 -3.25
N HIS A 109 7.56 -14.04 -2.13
CA HIS A 109 8.24 -14.03 -0.83
C HIS A 109 7.58 -14.95 0.20
N ILE A 110 6.25 -14.89 0.37
CA ILE A 110 5.59 -15.53 1.51
C ILE A 110 5.38 -17.03 1.27
N LYS A 111 4.79 -17.39 0.14
CA LYS A 111 4.49 -18.80 -0.19
C LYS A 111 5.72 -19.70 -0.28
N PRO A 112 6.85 -19.28 -0.89
CA PRO A 112 8.05 -20.11 -0.93
C PRO A 112 8.59 -20.44 0.46
N ALA A 113 8.48 -19.53 1.42
CA ALA A 113 9.04 -19.68 2.75
C ALA A 113 8.10 -20.38 3.76
N LEU A 114 6.82 -20.05 3.73
CA LEU A 114 5.84 -20.47 4.75
C LEU A 114 4.72 -21.35 4.20
N GLY A 115 4.58 -21.45 2.88
CA GLY A 115 3.41 -22.04 2.24
C GLY A 115 3.16 -23.52 2.55
N SER A 116 4.20 -24.28 2.82
CA SER A 116 4.11 -25.73 3.17
C SER A 116 3.66 -25.98 4.61
N ILE A 117 3.73 -24.99 5.48
CA ILE A 117 3.40 -25.12 6.90
C ILE A 117 1.86 -25.20 7.06
N ASN A 118 1.36 -26.13 7.88
CA ASN A 118 -0.05 -26.12 8.24
C ASN A 118 -0.43 -24.82 8.94
N LEU A 119 -1.55 -24.20 8.55
CA LEU A 119 -1.97 -22.90 9.04
C LEU A 119 -2.09 -22.85 10.58
N THR A 120 -2.64 -23.90 11.19
CA THR A 120 -2.74 -24.05 12.66
C THR A 120 -1.41 -24.37 13.35
N ALA A 121 -0.40 -24.79 12.60
CA ALA A 121 0.95 -25.09 13.12
C ALA A 121 1.92 -23.91 12.97
N LEU A 122 1.52 -22.84 12.26
CA LEU A 122 2.36 -21.65 12.11
C LEU A 122 2.58 -20.97 13.47
N ARG A 123 3.84 -20.81 13.85
CA ARG A 123 4.26 -20.22 15.13
C ARG A 123 4.93 -18.85 14.92
N PRO A 124 4.90 -17.95 15.92
CA PRO A 124 5.56 -16.64 15.84
C PRO A 124 7.05 -16.73 15.47
N HIS A 125 7.75 -17.74 15.98
CA HIS A 125 9.17 -17.95 15.65
C HIS A 125 9.39 -18.20 14.15
N ALA A 126 8.56 -19.00 13.50
CA ALA A 126 8.67 -19.26 12.06
C ALA A 126 8.42 -17.98 11.24
N VAL A 127 7.47 -17.16 11.67
CA VAL A 127 7.21 -15.85 11.04
C VAL A 127 8.39 -14.90 11.23
N GLN A 128 8.97 -14.83 12.44
CA GLN A 128 10.17 -14.01 12.70
C GLN A 128 11.37 -14.46 11.88
N THR A 129 11.62 -15.77 11.80
CA THR A 129 12.71 -16.34 10.97
C THR A 129 12.52 -15.97 9.50
N PHE A 130 11.29 -16.06 8.99
CA PHE A 130 10.96 -15.61 7.63
C PHE A 130 11.27 -14.11 7.45
N ILE A 131 10.81 -13.24 8.34
CA ILE A 131 11.09 -11.79 8.26
C ILE A 131 12.60 -11.52 8.26
N ASN A 132 13.35 -12.20 9.13
CA ASN A 132 14.81 -12.05 9.22
C ASN A 132 15.54 -12.57 7.95
N SER A 133 14.95 -13.50 7.21
CA SER A 133 15.53 -14.03 5.97
C SER A 133 15.44 -13.08 4.77
N LEU A 134 14.60 -12.04 4.85
CA LEU A 134 14.39 -11.05 3.76
C LEU A 134 15.51 -10.00 3.68
N THR A 135 16.77 -10.43 3.79
CA THR A 135 17.96 -9.57 3.86
C THR A 135 18.24 -8.78 2.57
N SER A 136 17.78 -9.28 1.42
CA SER A 136 17.91 -8.59 0.12
C SER A 136 16.94 -7.43 -0.08
N LEU A 137 15.93 -7.29 0.81
CA LEU A 137 14.93 -6.25 0.71
C LEU A 137 15.26 -5.05 1.61
N ALA A 138 14.93 -3.85 1.12
CA ALA A 138 14.97 -2.66 1.96
C ALA A 138 13.97 -2.77 3.13
N PRO A 139 14.23 -2.14 4.30
CA PRO A 139 13.37 -2.20 5.49
C PRO A 139 11.89 -1.92 5.22
N GLY A 140 11.58 -0.91 4.43
CA GLY A 140 10.19 -0.59 4.04
C GLY A 140 9.52 -1.70 3.24
N SER A 141 10.27 -2.42 2.38
CA SER A 141 9.76 -3.57 1.63
C SER A 141 9.50 -4.76 2.54
N VAL A 142 10.40 -5.05 3.49
CA VAL A 142 10.19 -6.09 4.51
C VAL A 142 8.91 -5.82 5.31
N ARG A 143 8.74 -4.56 5.78
CA ARG A 143 7.52 -4.14 6.50
C ARG A 143 6.26 -4.30 5.65
N PHE A 144 6.35 -4.07 4.34
CA PHE A 144 5.23 -4.26 3.43
C PHE A 144 4.87 -5.73 3.24
N VAL A 145 5.85 -6.63 3.07
CA VAL A 145 5.65 -8.09 3.01
C VAL A 145 5.02 -8.59 4.31
N TYR A 146 5.55 -8.17 5.46
CA TYR A 146 4.97 -8.47 6.77
C TYR A 146 3.52 -8.01 6.88
N LYS A 147 3.21 -6.77 6.47
CA LYS A 147 1.84 -6.23 6.49
C LYS A 147 0.86 -7.10 5.72
N ILE A 148 1.27 -7.61 4.55
CA ILE A 148 0.43 -8.50 3.74
C ILE A 148 0.16 -9.81 4.49
N LEU A 149 1.20 -10.45 5.02
CA LEU A 149 1.07 -11.68 5.80
C LEU A 149 0.18 -11.46 7.03
N HIS A 150 0.42 -10.36 7.76
CA HIS A 150 -0.36 -10.02 8.95
C HIS A 150 -1.85 -9.86 8.63
N ILE A 151 -2.21 -9.12 7.57
CA ILE A 151 -3.61 -8.92 7.15
C ILE A 151 -4.27 -10.25 6.75
N ALA A 152 -3.54 -11.10 6.02
CA ALA A 152 -4.05 -12.40 5.60
C ALA A 152 -4.29 -13.32 6.81
N LEU A 153 -3.38 -13.35 7.77
CA LEU A 153 -3.52 -14.16 9.00
C LEU A 153 -4.60 -13.58 9.94
N GLU A 154 -4.73 -12.26 10.01
CA GLU A 154 -5.81 -11.61 10.77
C GLU A 154 -7.18 -11.98 10.19
N LYS A 155 -7.30 -12.08 8.87
CA LYS A 155 -8.52 -12.58 8.23
C LYS A 155 -8.77 -14.05 8.59
N ALA A 156 -7.73 -14.88 8.69
CA ALA A 156 -7.85 -16.27 9.12
C ALA A 156 -8.34 -16.38 10.58
N VAL A 157 -7.90 -15.47 11.46
CA VAL A 157 -8.42 -15.39 12.85
C VAL A 157 -9.91 -15.04 12.84
N ARG A 158 -10.33 -14.01 12.09
CA ARG A 158 -11.74 -13.60 12.00
C ARG A 158 -12.66 -14.65 11.39
N LEU A 159 -12.11 -15.58 10.62
CA LEU A 159 -12.82 -16.72 10.06
C LEU A 159 -12.63 -18.00 10.87
N GLU A 160 -12.05 -17.90 12.06
CA GLU A 160 -11.84 -18.99 13.01
C GLU A 160 -10.98 -20.15 12.47
N TYR A 161 -10.14 -19.91 11.44
CA TYR A 161 -9.16 -20.90 10.98
C TYR A 161 -8.00 -21.07 11.96
N ILE A 162 -7.64 -20.01 12.69
CA ILE A 162 -6.62 -20.00 13.75
C ILE A 162 -7.09 -19.12 14.92
N PRO A 163 -6.70 -19.48 16.18
CA PRO A 163 -7.19 -18.76 17.37
C PRO A 163 -6.55 -17.40 17.57
N LYS A 164 -5.36 -17.18 17.05
CA LYS A 164 -4.60 -15.92 17.16
C LYS A 164 -3.64 -15.77 15.99
N ASN A 165 -3.33 -14.53 15.67
CA ASN A 165 -2.41 -14.20 14.60
C ASN A 165 -0.94 -14.37 15.05
N PRO A 166 -0.19 -15.34 14.51
CA PRO A 166 1.21 -15.55 14.90
C PRO A 166 2.16 -14.43 14.46
N ALA A 167 1.72 -13.52 13.59
CA ALA A 167 2.54 -12.38 13.16
C ALA A 167 2.51 -11.21 14.17
N ASN A 168 1.61 -11.17 15.17
CA ASN A 168 1.46 -10.02 16.08
C ASN A 168 2.71 -9.66 16.89
N TYR A 169 3.61 -10.63 17.12
CA TYR A 169 4.78 -10.46 17.99
C TYR A 169 6.10 -10.31 17.23
N CYS A 170 6.05 -10.07 15.92
CA CYS A 170 7.25 -9.96 15.11
C CYS A 170 7.94 -8.60 15.30
N ILE A 171 9.26 -8.65 15.45
CA ILE A 171 10.13 -7.48 15.47
C ILE A 171 10.48 -7.13 14.03
N LEU A 172 10.18 -5.90 13.63
CA LEU A 172 10.42 -5.43 12.26
C LEU A 172 11.66 -4.54 12.19
N PRO A 173 12.37 -4.55 11.05
CA PRO A 173 13.51 -3.67 10.87
C PRO A 173 13.08 -2.20 10.98
N LYS A 174 13.93 -1.38 11.62
CA LYS A 174 13.69 0.07 11.71
C LYS A 174 13.81 0.68 10.32
N GLU A 175 12.83 1.46 9.93
CA GLU A 175 12.87 2.27 8.72
C GLU A 175 13.37 3.68 9.10
N LYS A 176 14.51 4.10 8.53
CA LYS A 176 14.92 5.50 8.63
C LYS A 176 14.02 6.30 7.69
N SER A 177 13.33 7.30 8.22
CA SER A 177 12.65 8.28 7.37
C SER A 177 13.70 8.92 6.47
N LYS A 178 13.47 8.91 5.17
CA LYS A 178 14.30 9.72 4.27
C LYS A 178 13.84 11.16 4.42
N ASP A 179 14.74 12.04 4.77
CA ASP A 179 14.45 13.46 4.78
C ASP A 179 14.06 13.91 3.37
N ILE A 180 13.05 14.77 3.33
CA ILE A 180 12.64 15.40 2.09
C ILE A 180 13.72 16.42 1.73
N GLN A 181 14.31 16.23 0.56
CA GLN A 181 15.23 17.20 -0.03
C GLN A 181 14.52 17.87 -1.21
N PRO A 182 13.97 19.08 -1.02
CA PRO A 182 13.42 19.85 -2.12
C PRO A 182 14.56 20.27 -3.05
N LEU A 183 14.25 20.51 -4.30
CA LEU A 183 15.22 21.11 -5.22
C LEU A 183 15.55 22.54 -4.76
N SER A 184 16.82 22.92 -4.87
CA SER A 184 17.23 24.31 -4.69
C SER A 184 16.70 25.20 -5.83
N ASP A 185 16.75 26.51 -5.67
CA ASP A 185 16.30 27.44 -6.69
C ASP A 185 17.14 27.30 -7.97
N GLU A 186 18.47 27.07 -7.86
CA GLU A 186 19.38 26.82 -8.97
C GLU A 186 19.08 25.49 -9.67
N GLN A 187 18.75 24.44 -8.90
CA GLN A 187 18.35 23.14 -9.46
C GLN A 187 17.02 23.24 -10.21
N VAL A 188 16.08 24.03 -9.73
CA VAL A 188 14.81 24.32 -10.42
C VAL A 188 15.08 24.99 -11.75
N VAL A 189 15.93 26.03 -11.78
CA VAL A 189 16.31 26.74 -13.02
C VAL A 189 16.99 25.78 -14.00
N SER A 190 17.97 25.00 -13.54
CA SER A 190 18.69 24.01 -14.38
C SER A 190 17.74 22.95 -14.96
N LEU A 191 16.81 22.43 -14.13
CA LEU A 191 15.81 21.45 -14.55
C LEU A 191 14.90 22.01 -15.64
N LEU A 192 14.36 23.22 -15.46
CA LEU A 192 13.46 23.85 -16.41
C LEU A 192 14.18 24.16 -17.74
N ALA A 193 15.43 24.63 -17.69
CA ALA A 193 16.25 24.85 -18.86
C ALA A 193 16.50 23.56 -19.65
N ALA A 194 16.83 22.47 -18.95
CA ALA A 194 17.04 21.15 -19.57
C ALA A 194 15.76 20.52 -20.12
N ALA A 195 14.61 20.79 -19.47
CA ALA A 195 13.30 20.31 -19.89
C ALA A 195 12.79 20.98 -21.17
N LYS A 196 13.29 22.17 -21.48
CA LYS A 196 12.82 22.96 -22.63
C LYS A 196 12.92 22.19 -23.94
N GLY A 197 11.80 22.12 -24.67
CA GLY A 197 11.67 21.38 -25.93
C GLY A 197 11.45 19.87 -25.74
N SER A 198 11.53 19.33 -24.54
CA SER A 198 11.22 17.92 -24.27
C SER A 198 9.72 17.63 -24.36
N ASP A 199 9.38 16.34 -24.49
CA ASP A 199 7.96 15.93 -24.56
C ASP A 199 7.21 16.16 -23.26
N ILE A 200 7.93 16.24 -22.14
CA ILE A 200 7.36 16.36 -20.78
C ILE A 200 7.65 17.71 -20.13
N GLU A 201 8.14 18.70 -20.89
CA GLU A 201 8.45 20.04 -20.41
C GLU A 201 7.31 20.62 -19.54
N TYR A 202 6.12 20.69 -20.12
CA TYR A 202 4.98 21.30 -19.44
C TYR A 202 4.42 20.40 -18.31
N ALA A 203 4.61 19.08 -18.41
CA ALA A 203 4.25 18.17 -17.33
C ALA A 203 5.14 18.39 -16.08
N ILE A 204 6.44 18.64 -16.29
CA ILE A 204 7.39 19.02 -15.23
C ILE A 204 6.96 20.34 -14.60
N THR A 205 6.65 21.35 -15.40
CA THR A 205 6.21 22.68 -14.94
C THR A 205 4.94 22.57 -14.08
N VAL A 206 3.93 21.82 -14.53
CA VAL A 206 2.69 21.61 -13.78
C VAL A 206 2.95 20.85 -12.47
N CYS A 207 3.80 19.82 -12.47
CA CYS A 207 4.15 19.13 -11.22
C CYS A 207 4.86 20.05 -10.22
N LEU A 208 5.80 20.86 -10.73
CA LEU A 208 6.67 21.70 -9.91
C LEU A 208 5.94 22.91 -9.32
N PHE A 209 4.99 23.51 -10.05
CA PHE A 209 4.34 24.76 -9.64
C PHE A 209 2.84 24.65 -9.31
N ALA A 210 2.23 23.48 -9.50
CA ALA A 210 0.88 23.21 -9.02
C ALA A 210 0.81 22.02 -8.05
N GLY A 211 1.93 21.35 -7.76
CA GLY A 211 2.05 20.29 -6.76
C GLY A 211 1.28 19.02 -7.08
N LEU A 212 0.94 18.77 -8.35
CA LEU A 212 0.20 17.58 -8.76
C LEU A 212 1.07 16.33 -8.71
N ARG A 213 0.45 15.18 -8.41
CA ARG A 213 1.13 13.88 -8.58
C ARG A 213 1.28 13.55 -10.05
N ILE A 214 2.35 12.85 -10.43
CA ILE A 214 2.55 12.44 -11.83
C ILE A 214 1.34 11.72 -12.43
N SER A 215 0.67 10.84 -11.66
CA SER A 215 -0.53 10.15 -12.12
C SER A 215 -1.74 11.09 -12.31
N GLU A 216 -1.81 12.18 -11.56
CA GLU A 216 -2.84 13.23 -11.71
C GLU A 216 -2.55 14.09 -12.95
N VAL A 217 -1.28 14.46 -13.16
CA VAL A 217 -0.85 15.18 -14.38
C VAL A 217 -1.12 14.37 -15.63
N LEU A 218 -0.70 13.09 -15.66
CA LEU A 218 -0.92 12.22 -16.81
C LEU A 218 -2.40 11.87 -17.06
N GLY A 219 -3.24 11.97 -16.01
CA GLY A 219 -4.68 11.80 -16.11
C GLY A 219 -5.47 13.09 -16.28
N LEU A 220 -4.79 14.24 -16.39
CA LEU A 220 -5.44 15.53 -16.57
C LEU A 220 -6.06 15.63 -17.97
N THR A 221 -7.30 16.08 -18.04
CA THR A 221 -8.05 16.27 -19.28
C THR A 221 -8.38 17.74 -19.48
N TRP A 222 -8.58 18.16 -20.72
CA TRP A 222 -8.82 19.57 -21.04
C TRP A 222 -10.11 20.15 -20.44
N ASP A 223 -11.12 19.32 -20.22
CA ASP A 223 -12.36 19.69 -19.51
C ASP A 223 -12.13 20.01 -18.01
N CYS A 224 -10.99 19.60 -17.47
CA CYS A 224 -10.57 19.88 -16.10
C CYS A 224 -9.62 21.09 -15.99
N VAL A 225 -9.40 21.84 -17.05
CA VAL A 225 -8.55 23.05 -17.09
C VAL A 225 -9.40 24.26 -17.43
N ASP A 226 -9.71 25.04 -16.42
CA ASP A 226 -10.42 26.32 -16.55
C ASP A 226 -9.38 27.45 -16.71
N GLN A 227 -9.15 27.87 -17.93
CA GLN A 227 -8.17 28.89 -18.26
C GLN A 227 -8.59 30.27 -17.74
N ASP A 228 -9.87 30.59 -17.80
CA ASP A 228 -10.40 31.91 -17.46
C ASP A 228 -10.31 32.17 -15.95
N ASN A 229 -10.63 31.14 -15.16
CA ASN A 229 -10.57 31.24 -13.71
C ASN A 229 -9.22 30.73 -13.16
N SER A 230 -8.27 30.30 -13.97
CA SER A 230 -6.99 29.71 -13.57
C SER A 230 -7.14 28.55 -12.57
N ILE A 231 -8.06 27.61 -12.85
CA ILE A 231 -8.36 26.48 -11.98
C ILE A 231 -8.03 25.18 -12.70
N ILE A 232 -7.37 24.26 -11.97
CA ILE A 232 -7.16 22.88 -12.38
C ILE A 232 -7.98 21.99 -11.47
N ILE A 233 -8.91 21.23 -12.05
CA ILE A 233 -9.78 20.30 -11.33
C ILE A 233 -9.15 18.92 -11.32
N ILE A 234 -8.82 18.39 -10.14
CA ILE A 234 -8.21 17.08 -9.97
C ILE A 234 -9.27 16.11 -9.46
N ASN A 235 -9.94 15.43 -10.38
CA ASN A 235 -11.01 14.46 -10.09
C ASN A 235 -10.65 13.02 -10.51
N LYS A 236 -9.58 12.84 -11.27
CA LYS A 236 -9.13 11.54 -11.77
C LYS A 236 -7.61 11.45 -11.82
N GLN A 237 -7.11 10.24 -11.90
CA GLN A 237 -5.70 9.94 -12.10
C GLN A 237 -5.55 8.80 -13.11
N LEU A 238 -4.51 8.86 -13.92
CA LEU A 238 -4.18 7.76 -14.83
C LEU A 238 -3.48 6.64 -14.06
N ALA A 239 -4.08 5.45 -14.06
CA ALA A 239 -3.47 4.24 -13.55
C ALA A 239 -3.20 3.30 -14.73
N SER A 240 -1.94 2.99 -15.00
CA SER A 240 -1.56 2.04 -16.04
C SER A 240 -1.33 0.65 -15.45
N SER A 241 -1.83 -0.39 -16.11
CA SER A 241 -1.49 -1.77 -15.81
C SER A 241 -0.26 -2.19 -16.59
N LYS A 242 0.79 -2.69 -15.89
CA LYS A 242 2.00 -3.25 -16.54
C LYS A 242 1.70 -4.39 -17.52
N HIS A 243 0.58 -5.11 -17.34
CA HIS A 243 0.30 -6.36 -18.05
C HIS A 243 -0.65 -6.25 -19.24
N ARG A 244 -1.34 -5.12 -19.43
CA ARG A 244 -2.38 -5.04 -20.47
C ARG A 244 -2.28 -3.87 -21.45
N ASN A 245 -1.32 -2.98 -21.30
CA ASN A 245 -1.31 -1.71 -22.07
C ASN A 245 -2.66 -0.97 -22.03
N THR A 246 -3.46 -1.25 -21.02
CA THR A 246 -4.77 -0.66 -20.79
C THR A 246 -4.65 0.43 -19.75
N GLU A 247 -5.11 1.59 -20.13
CA GLU A 247 -5.35 2.69 -19.22
C GLU A 247 -6.66 2.46 -18.47
N PHE A 248 -6.71 2.89 -17.25
CA PHE A 248 -7.96 3.10 -16.55
C PHE A 248 -7.86 4.35 -15.70
N PHE A 249 -8.92 5.12 -15.69
CA PHE A 249 -9.04 6.24 -14.80
C PHE A 249 -9.48 5.74 -13.42
N GLY A 250 -8.71 6.10 -12.41
CA GLY A 250 -9.08 5.86 -11.02
C GLY A 250 -9.38 7.19 -10.33
N THR A 251 -10.12 7.12 -9.24
CA THR A 251 -10.25 8.26 -8.33
C THR A 251 -8.88 8.65 -7.78
N PRO A 252 -8.64 9.92 -7.44
CA PRO A 252 -7.42 10.34 -6.75
C PRO A 252 -7.12 9.45 -5.55
N LYS A 253 -5.87 9.41 -5.10
CA LYS A 253 -5.45 8.53 -3.97
C LYS A 253 -6.24 8.79 -2.70
N SER A 254 -6.66 10.03 -2.46
CA SER A 254 -7.51 10.45 -1.33
C SER A 254 -8.99 10.10 -1.50
N GLY A 255 -9.43 9.69 -2.69
CA GLY A 255 -10.85 9.49 -3.02
C GLY A 255 -11.64 10.78 -3.27
N LEU A 256 -11.07 11.96 -2.99
CA LEU A 256 -11.73 13.25 -3.11
C LEU A 256 -11.19 14.03 -4.30
N SER A 257 -12.07 14.71 -5.03
CA SER A 257 -11.69 15.74 -6.00
C SER A 257 -11.25 17.01 -5.28
N ARG A 258 -10.41 17.79 -5.95
CA ARG A 258 -10.00 19.12 -5.47
C ARG A 258 -9.77 20.08 -6.63
N ASN A 259 -9.93 21.36 -6.34
CA ASN A 259 -9.59 22.46 -7.23
C ASN A 259 -8.28 23.07 -6.77
N VAL A 260 -7.36 23.28 -7.71
CA VAL A 260 -6.09 23.95 -7.48
C VAL A 260 -6.13 25.26 -8.25
N LYS A 261 -6.07 26.38 -7.53
CA LYS A 261 -5.87 27.70 -8.15
C LYS A 261 -4.42 27.78 -8.60
N ALA A 262 -4.19 27.81 -9.90
CA ALA A 262 -2.85 27.72 -10.48
C ALA A 262 -2.26 29.10 -10.74
N ALA A 263 -0.95 29.22 -10.55
CA ALA A 263 -0.22 30.44 -10.92
C ALA A 263 -0.26 30.65 -12.44
N ARG A 264 -0.12 31.91 -12.87
CA ARG A 264 -0.14 32.30 -14.29
C ARG A 264 0.83 31.47 -15.13
N THR A 265 2.06 31.24 -14.65
CA THR A 265 3.08 30.43 -15.34
C THR A 265 2.58 29.01 -15.64
N VAL A 266 1.80 28.39 -14.75
CA VAL A 266 1.22 27.04 -14.97
C VAL A 266 0.16 27.10 -16.08
N MET A 267 -0.67 28.12 -16.08
CA MET A 267 -1.72 28.28 -17.10
C MET A 267 -1.14 28.58 -18.47
N GLU A 268 -0.06 29.38 -18.53
CA GLU A 268 0.71 29.62 -19.76
C GLU A 268 1.34 28.31 -20.28
N ALA A 269 1.95 27.51 -19.41
CA ALA A 269 2.48 26.20 -19.77
C ALA A 269 1.40 25.25 -20.32
N LEU A 270 0.19 25.27 -19.75
CA LEU A 270 -0.94 24.49 -20.27
C LEU A 270 -1.43 25.02 -21.63
N LYS A 271 -1.42 26.33 -21.84
CA LYS A 271 -1.76 26.94 -23.13
C LYS A 271 -0.75 26.51 -24.20
N GLU A 272 0.54 26.58 -23.92
CA GLU A 272 1.60 26.11 -24.84
C GLU A 272 1.50 24.61 -25.11
N GLN A 273 1.17 23.80 -24.08
CA GLN A 273 0.89 22.38 -24.25
C GLN A 273 -0.26 22.13 -25.24
N ARG A 274 -1.32 22.96 -25.18
CA ARG A 274 -2.47 22.85 -26.10
C ARG A 274 -2.06 23.14 -27.55
N ILE A 275 -1.23 24.16 -27.73
CA ILE A 275 -0.67 24.49 -29.05
C ILE A 275 0.22 23.36 -29.57
N LYS A 276 1.13 22.83 -28.73
CA LYS A 276 1.98 21.69 -29.04
C LYS A 276 1.15 20.47 -29.47
N GLN A 277 0.14 20.11 -28.67
CA GLN A 277 -0.74 18.99 -28.94
C GLN A 277 -1.55 19.17 -30.22
N SER A 278 -2.02 20.38 -30.53
CA SER A 278 -2.72 20.68 -31.78
C SER A 278 -1.81 20.44 -33.01
N LYS A 279 -0.54 20.86 -32.93
CA LYS A 279 0.45 20.59 -33.97
C LYS A 279 0.71 19.07 -34.13
N GLN A 280 0.81 18.34 -33.02
CA GLN A 280 0.95 16.87 -33.02
C GLN A 280 -0.26 16.19 -33.68
N ARG A 281 -1.48 16.66 -33.35
CA ARG A 281 -2.73 16.15 -33.93
C ARG A 281 -2.76 16.33 -35.46
N LEU A 282 -2.41 17.51 -35.95
CA LEU A 282 -2.33 17.79 -37.39
C LEU A 282 -1.31 16.88 -38.07
N LYS A 283 -0.13 16.69 -37.46
CA LYS A 283 0.93 15.82 -38.00
C LYS A 283 0.54 14.34 -37.98
N ALA A 284 -0.21 13.89 -36.98
CA ALA A 284 -0.63 12.50 -36.85
C ALA A 284 -1.80 12.15 -37.79
N GLY A 285 -2.64 13.12 -38.17
CA GLY A 285 -3.83 12.92 -39.02
C GLY A 285 -4.76 11.85 -38.45
N GLU A 286 -5.13 10.88 -39.27
CA GLU A 286 -6.02 9.77 -38.89
C GLU A 286 -5.45 8.85 -37.78
N ARG A 287 -4.14 8.88 -37.54
CA ARG A 287 -3.50 8.10 -36.48
C ARG A 287 -3.70 8.71 -35.09
N TRP A 288 -4.31 9.90 -34.99
CA TRP A 288 -4.55 10.56 -33.71
C TRP A 288 -5.64 9.85 -32.89
N GLN A 289 -5.30 9.44 -31.64
CA GLN A 289 -6.17 8.69 -30.75
C GLN A 289 -6.12 9.29 -29.34
N ASN A 290 -6.91 10.35 -29.08
CA ASN A 290 -7.07 10.96 -27.74
C ASN A 290 -8.55 10.97 -27.33
N GLU A 291 -9.12 9.80 -27.15
CA GLU A 291 -10.55 9.60 -26.82
C GLU A 291 -10.95 10.24 -25.51
N HIS A 292 -10.02 10.35 -24.57
CA HIS A 292 -10.26 10.89 -23.24
C HIS A 292 -9.91 12.36 -23.08
N ASN A 293 -9.59 13.06 -24.18
CA ASN A 293 -9.23 14.48 -24.18
C ASN A 293 -8.08 14.82 -23.19
N LEU A 294 -7.08 13.94 -23.08
CA LEU A 294 -5.92 14.10 -22.20
C LEU A 294 -5.08 15.30 -22.61
N VAL A 295 -4.55 16.01 -21.60
CA VAL A 295 -3.61 17.13 -21.78
C VAL A 295 -2.22 16.63 -22.21
N PHE A 296 -1.73 15.54 -21.59
CA PHE A 296 -0.40 14.99 -21.85
C PHE A 296 -0.51 13.64 -22.55
N THR A 297 -0.10 13.59 -23.81
CA THR A 297 -0.23 12.42 -24.68
C THR A 297 1.10 12.08 -25.33
N ARG A 298 1.17 10.93 -25.98
CA ARG A 298 2.19 10.61 -26.98
C ARG A 298 1.89 11.38 -28.26
N ASP A 299 2.83 11.36 -29.21
CA ASP A 299 2.71 12.05 -30.53
C ASP A 299 1.51 11.59 -31.35
N ASN A 300 0.97 10.41 -31.10
CA ASN A 300 -0.21 9.88 -31.75
C ASN A 300 -1.51 10.06 -30.94
N GLY A 301 -1.47 10.85 -29.87
CA GLY A 301 -2.63 11.12 -29.01
C GLY A 301 -2.91 10.08 -27.93
N LYS A 302 -2.26 8.92 -27.97
CA LYS A 302 -2.45 7.89 -26.92
C LYS A 302 -1.88 8.36 -25.58
N PHE A 303 -2.38 7.77 -24.52
CA PHE A 303 -1.93 8.07 -23.16
C PHE A 303 -0.41 7.89 -22.99
N LEU A 304 0.19 8.71 -22.17
CA LEU A 304 1.59 8.60 -21.77
C LEU A 304 1.67 7.76 -20.47
N ALA A 305 2.26 6.57 -20.57
CA ALA A 305 2.42 5.70 -19.42
C ALA A 305 3.37 6.31 -18.38
N GLN A 306 3.10 6.11 -17.09
CA GLN A 306 3.91 6.66 -16.00
C GLN A 306 5.39 6.24 -16.06
N ASN A 307 5.68 5.00 -16.47
CA ASN A 307 7.07 4.54 -16.62
C ASN A 307 7.77 5.33 -17.74
N THR A 308 7.11 5.50 -18.90
CA THR A 308 7.66 6.29 -20.02
C THR A 308 7.89 7.75 -19.59
N ALA A 309 6.96 8.36 -18.87
CA ALA A 309 7.17 9.72 -18.34
C ALA A 309 8.35 9.77 -17.36
N THR A 310 8.51 8.75 -16.52
CA THR A 310 9.64 8.65 -15.58
C THR A 310 10.98 8.48 -16.32
N ASP A 311 11.02 7.66 -17.38
CA ASP A 311 12.25 7.47 -18.16
C ASP A 311 12.64 8.75 -18.93
N ARG A 312 11.66 9.46 -19.50
CA ARG A 312 11.88 10.78 -20.11
C ARG A 312 12.35 11.82 -19.08
N PHE A 313 11.82 11.76 -17.86
CA PHE A 313 12.26 12.64 -16.77
C PHE A 313 13.71 12.39 -16.37
N LYS A 314 14.13 11.13 -16.31
CA LYS A 314 15.54 10.78 -16.08
C LYS A 314 16.45 11.37 -17.16
N ALA A 315 16.08 11.26 -18.41
CA ALA A 315 16.85 11.87 -19.50
C ALA A 315 16.97 13.40 -19.37
N VAL A 316 15.91 14.08 -18.90
CA VAL A 316 15.96 15.52 -18.58
C VAL A 316 16.89 15.80 -17.41
N LEU A 317 16.86 14.99 -16.35
CA LEU A 317 17.75 15.12 -15.20
C LEU A 317 19.22 14.92 -15.58
N ASP A 318 19.52 13.92 -16.40
CA ASP A 318 20.87 13.67 -16.91
C ASP A 318 21.39 14.88 -17.68
N LYS A 319 20.54 15.48 -18.55
CA LYS A 319 20.86 16.71 -19.28
C LYS A 319 21.07 17.92 -18.36
N ALA A 320 20.35 17.97 -17.21
CA ALA A 320 20.48 19.03 -16.22
C ALA A 320 21.67 18.85 -15.26
N GLY A 321 22.40 17.71 -15.33
CA GLY A 321 23.43 17.36 -14.37
C GLY A 321 22.89 17.04 -12.98
N LEU A 322 21.60 16.65 -12.87
CA LEU A 322 20.92 16.37 -11.61
C LEU A 322 20.76 14.87 -11.42
N SER A 323 21.11 14.36 -10.23
CA SER A 323 21.00 12.94 -9.90
C SER A 323 20.07 12.72 -8.69
N ASN A 324 19.56 11.48 -8.54
CA ASN A 324 18.77 11.05 -7.39
C ASN A 324 17.44 11.80 -7.14
N ILE A 325 16.93 12.52 -8.15
CA ILE A 325 15.64 13.22 -8.09
C ILE A 325 14.56 12.34 -8.73
N ARG A 326 13.44 12.19 -8.05
CA ARG A 326 12.27 11.48 -8.56
C ARG A 326 11.20 12.47 -9.00
N PHE A 327 10.32 12.07 -9.87
CA PHE A 327 9.18 12.90 -10.28
C PHE A 327 8.33 13.40 -9.09
N HIS A 328 8.25 12.60 -8.02
CA HIS A 328 7.53 12.97 -6.81
C HIS A 328 8.22 14.07 -6.00
N ASP A 329 9.52 14.25 -6.16
CA ASP A 329 10.29 15.27 -5.45
C ASP A 329 9.98 16.68 -5.99
N LEU A 330 9.46 16.81 -7.24
CA LEU A 330 8.92 18.06 -7.75
C LEU A 330 7.73 18.56 -6.91
N ARG A 331 6.87 17.64 -6.51
CA ARG A 331 5.75 17.98 -5.62
C ARG A 331 6.21 18.29 -4.20
N HIS A 332 7.27 17.66 -3.72
CA HIS A 332 7.89 18.03 -2.45
C HIS A 332 8.49 19.45 -2.53
N THR A 333 9.13 19.78 -3.64
CA THR A 333 9.66 21.12 -3.91
C THR A 333 8.52 22.15 -3.94
N TYR A 334 7.40 21.87 -4.63
CA TYR A 334 6.21 22.71 -4.55
C TYR A 334 5.76 22.98 -3.12
N ALA A 335 5.64 21.91 -2.30
CA ALA A 335 5.16 22.04 -0.94
C ALA A 335 6.06 22.93 -0.08
N VAL A 336 7.38 22.76 -0.20
CA VAL A 336 8.35 23.58 0.55
C VAL A 336 8.34 25.02 0.05
N ASN A 337 8.28 25.25 -1.27
CA ASN A 337 8.26 26.59 -1.84
C ASN A 337 6.94 27.32 -1.53
N SER A 338 5.82 26.61 -1.48
CA SER A 338 4.53 27.13 -1.04
C SER A 338 4.60 27.65 0.41
N ILE A 339 5.22 26.86 1.33
CA ILE A 339 5.49 27.31 2.70
C ILE A 339 6.44 28.51 2.72
N ARG A 340 7.52 28.50 1.94
CA ARG A 340 8.47 29.62 1.82
C ARG A 340 7.80 30.89 1.29
N ALA A 341 6.81 30.73 0.40
CA ALA A 341 6.01 31.85 -0.14
C ALA A 341 4.93 32.39 0.82
N GLY A 342 4.71 31.71 1.96
CA GLY A 342 3.80 32.17 3.02
C GLY A 342 2.45 31.46 3.05
N ASP A 343 2.23 30.44 2.25
CA ASP A 343 1.00 29.64 2.31
C ASP A 343 0.83 28.99 3.68
N ASP A 344 -0.37 29.02 4.22
CA ASP A 344 -0.70 28.28 5.43
C ASP A 344 -0.81 26.77 5.16
N ILE A 345 -0.60 25.97 6.21
CA ILE A 345 -0.61 24.50 6.11
C ILE A 345 -1.96 23.95 5.62
N LYS A 346 -3.08 24.63 5.90
CA LYS A 346 -4.40 24.18 5.48
C LYS A 346 -4.61 24.39 3.98
N THR A 347 -4.21 25.53 3.46
CA THR A 347 -4.19 25.81 2.02
C THR A 347 -3.28 24.84 1.29
N LEU A 348 -2.06 24.63 1.78
CA LEU A 348 -1.14 23.65 1.22
C LEU A 348 -1.72 22.21 1.25
N GLN A 349 -2.34 21.80 2.36
CA GLN A 349 -3.03 20.51 2.46
C GLN A 349 -4.10 20.38 1.38
N GLY A 350 -4.92 21.40 1.18
CA GLY A 350 -5.96 21.44 0.15
C GLY A 350 -5.37 21.27 -1.26
N ASN A 351 -4.39 22.09 -1.62
CA ASN A 351 -3.72 22.04 -2.93
C ASN A 351 -3.06 20.67 -3.19
N LEU A 352 -2.42 20.11 -2.19
CA LEU A 352 -1.81 18.79 -2.30
C LEU A 352 -2.84 17.63 -2.26
N GLY A 353 -4.04 17.84 -1.72
CA GLY A 353 -5.03 16.78 -1.51
C GLY A 353 -4.51 15.71 -0.54
N HIS A 354 -3.92 16.13 0.58
CA HIS A 354 -3.58 15.26 1.68
C HIS A 354 -4.81 14.99 2.56
N ALA A 355 -4.90 13.79 3.12
CA ALA A 355 -6.04 13.38 3.94
C ALA A 355 -6.20 14.21 5.22
N SER A 356 -5.11 14.76 5.77
CA SER A 356 -5.13 15.60 6.97
C SER A 356 -4.04 16.67 6.94
N ALA A 357 -4.28 17.78 7.64
CA ALA A 357 -3.27 18.82 7.87
C ALA A 357 -2.11 18.29 8.74
N ALA A 358 -2.39 17.39 9.68
CA ALA A 358 -1.37 16.73 10.50
C ALA A 358 -0.34 16.01 9.62
N PHE A 359 -0.78 15.26 8.62
CA PHE A 359 0.14 14.60 7.67
C PHE A 359 1.01 15.61 6.91
N THR A 360 0.46 16.78 6.55
CA THR A 360 1.22 17.84 5.88
C THR A 360 2.24 18.45 6.84
N LEU A 361 1.84 18.69 8.07
CA LEU A 361 2.69 19.24 9.13
C LEU A 361 3.83 18.28 9.50
N ASP A 362 3.52 17.00 9.72
CA ASP A 362 4.53 15.96 10.01
C ASP A 362 5.58 15.85 8.89
N ARG A 363 5.14 16.10 7.65
CA ARG A 363 6.00 15.95 6.48
C ARG A 363 6.85 17.19 6.19
N TYR A 364 6.29 18.38 6.39
CA TYR A 364 6.90 19.65 5.98
C TYR A 364 7.05 20.67 7.12
N GLY A 365 6.63 20.34 8.35
CA GLY A 365 6.61 21.26 9.47
C GLY A 365 7.99 21.81 9.83
N HIS A 366 9.07 21.07 9.57
CA HIS A 366 10.44 21.53 9.82
C HIS A 366 10.88 22.67 8.87
N PHE A 367 10.18 22.92 7.77
CA PHE A 367 10.42 24.06 6.90
C PHE A 367 9.71 25.33 7.35
N THR A 368 8.94 25.31 8.46
CA THR A 368 8.15 26.44 8.95
C THR A 368 8.92 27.41 9.84
N GLU A 369 10.23 27.20 10.12
CA GLU A 369 11.02 28.12 10.99
C GLU A 369 11.01 29.56 10.49
N ARG A 370 11.14 29.77 9.18
CA ARG A 370 11.01 31.12 8.59
C ARG A 370 9.64 31.75 8.85
N MET A 371 8.56 30.95 8.79
CA MET A 371 7.21 31.45 9.09
C MET A 371 7.08 31.90 10.55
N LYS A 372 7.81 31.30 11.50
CA LYS A 372 7.84 31.75 12.90
C LYS A 372 8.49 33.11 13.00
N GLN A 373 9.64 33.31 12.32
CA GLN A 373 10.31 34.62 12.28
C GLN A 373 9.43 35.67 11.61
N ASP A 374 8.84 35.37 10.46
CA ASP A 374 7.94 36.27 9.75
C ASP A 374 6.68 36.58 10.58
N SER A 375 6.18 35.62 11.38
CA SER A 375 5.07 35.82 12.31
C SER A 375 5.44 36.81 13.43
N ALA A 376 6.62 36.66 14.01
CA ALA A 376 7.13 37.60 15.02
C ALA A 376 7.28 39.02 14.44
N SER A 377 7.85 39.13 13.25
CA SER A 377 8.00 40.42 12.55
C SER A 377 6.65 41.08 12.21
N ARG A 378 5.65 40.28 11.78
CA ARG A 378 4.28 40.78 11.54
C ARG A 378 3.61 41.26 12.85
N MET A 379 3.83 40.51 13.95
CA MET A 379 3.32 40.93 15.26
C MET A 379 3.95 42.23 15.73
N GLU A 380 5.28 42.39 15.56
CA GLU A 380 5.99 43.62 15.88
C GLU A 380 5.48 44.81 15.08
N ALA A 381 5.28 44.62 13.76
CA ALA A 381 4.70 45.64 12.91
C ALA A 381 3.27 46.00 13.36
N PHE A 382 2.44 45.05 13.75
CA PHE A 382 1.12 45.27 14.30
C PHE A 382 1.19 46.06 15.63
N ILE A 383 2.05 45.64 16.56
CA ILE A 383 2.26 46.32 17.83
C ILE A 383 2.66 47.78 17.58
N SER A 384 3.64 48.01 16.71
CA SER A 384 4.08 49.37 16.36
C SER A 384 2.97 50.21 15.78
N SER A 385 2.10 49.62 14.92
CA SER A 385 0.95 50.33 14.34
C SER A 385 -0.12 50.67 15.38
N VAL A 386 -0.32 49.84 16.41
CA VAL A 386 -1.31 50.08 17.48
C VAL A 386 -0.80 51.07 18.50
N LEU A 387 0.51 50.98 18.84
CA LEU A 387 1.12 51.84 19.85
C LEU A 387 1.67 53.17 19.28
N HIS A 388 1.56 53.38 17.95
CA HIS A 388 2.08 54.57 17.26
C HIS A 388 3.59 54.79 17.51
N LEU A 389 4.39 53.66 17.61
CA LEU A 389 5.84 53.62 17.82
C LEU A 389 6.59 53.73 16.49
#